data_d9848a837c290735ff84fa8e50852050
#
_entry.id   d9848a837c290735ff84fa8e50852050
#
_cell.length_a   1.000
_cell.length_b   1.000
_cell.length_c   1.000
_cell.angle_alpha   90.00
_cell.angle_beta   90.00
_cell.angle_gamma   90.00
#
_symmetry.space_group_name_H-M   'P 1'
#
loop_
_entity.id
_entity.type
_entity.pdbx_description
1 polymer ?
#
loop_
_entity_poly.entity_id
_entity_poly.type
_entity_poly.pdbx_seq_one_letter_code
_entity_poly.pdbx_strand_id
1 'polypeptide(L)'
;MIGAIAGDIIGSVYEFDNIKTTVFPLFTRKSNYTDDTIMTVAVTDWLLYGGNLVQVMHRYGRGFPCPMGGYGARFGQWLCETNPQPYNSWGNGSAMRVSAVGWAFGSLEKTLQVAEETAAVSHNHPEGIKGAQAVAAVIYLARTGKSKQAIREYIETTFLYDLNFSCDEIRPDYCFNPSCQGTVPEAIVAFLESTDFETAIRLAISLGGDSDTLACITGGIAEAFYGMSEDWKIEVLRRLPEAFVEVVEEFYQKI
;
A
#
# COMPACT_ATOMS: atom_id res chain seq x y z
N MET A 1 7.42 2.28 4.98
CA MET A 1 6.02 2.58 5.32
C MET A 1 5.62 4.04 5.02
N ILE A 2 6.45 5.05 5.33
CA ILE A 2 6.18 6.46 4.95
C ILE A 2 6.03 6.62 3.44
N GLY A 3 6.77 5.83 2.64
CA GLY A 3 6.63 5.82 1.19
C GLY A 3 5.24 5.39 0.71
N ALA A 4 4.60 4.45 1.41
CA ALA A 4 3.23 4.06 1.12
C ALA A 4 2.26 5.23 1.41
N ILE A 5 2.42 5.87 2.57
CA ILE A 5 1.63 7.05 2.95
C ILE A 5 1.84 8.21 1.96
N ALA A 6 3.08 8.41 1.50
CA ALA A 6 3.38 9.42 0.47
C ALA A 6 2.63 9.13 -0.84
N GLY A 7 2.66 7.88 -1.28
CA GLY A 7 1.96 7.44 -2.49
C GLY A 7 0.46 7.69 -2.41
N ASP A 8 -0.17 7.27 -1.31
CA ASP A 8 -1.57 7.53 -1.01
C ASP A 8 -1.91 9.02 -1.07
N ILE A 9 -1.21 9.86 -0.30
CA ILE A 9 -1.46 11.31 -0.25
C ILE A 9 -1.33 11.97 -1.63
N ILE A 10 -0.32 11.58 -2.42
CA ILE A 10 -0.10 12.17 -3.75
C ILE A 10 -1.15 11.63 -4.73
N GLY A 11 -1.47 10.34 -4.68
CA GLY A 11 -2.45 9.68 -5.54
C GLY A 11 -3.88 10.12 -5.30
N SER A 12 -4.22 10.49 -4.06
CA SER A 12 -5.58 10.79 -3.60
C SER A 12 -6.37 11.79 -4.47
N VAL A 13 -5.69 12.76 -5.06
CA VAL A 13 -6.35 13.78 -5.93
C VAL A 13 -6.56 13.29 -7.36
N TYR A 14 -5.97 12.15 -7.71
CA TYR A 14 -6.03 11.56 -9.04
C TYR A 14 -6.90 10.29 -9.11
N GLU A 15 -7.41 9.78 -7.99
CA GLU A 15 -8.25 8.58 -7.93
C GLU A 15 -9.51 8.71 -8.80
N PHE A 16 -10.22 9.85 -8.67
CA PHE A 16 -11.44 10.13 -9.43
C PHE A 16 -11.24 11.16 -10.57
N ASP A 17 -10.06 11.75 -10.67
CA ASP A 17 -9.65 12.68 -11.74
C ASP A 17 -8.35 12.15 -12.38
N ASN A 18 -8.47 10.97 -12.98
CA ASN A 18 -7.34 10.22 -13.50
C ASN A 18 -6.53 10.99 -14.52
N ILE A 19 -5.22 10.82 -14.43
CA ILE A 19 -4.24 11.37 -15.39
C ILE A 19 -3.49 10.23 -16.07
N LYS A 20 -3.05 10.49 -17.34
CA LYS A 20 -2.29 9.53 -18.15
C LYS A 20 -0.90 10.09 -18.52
N THR A 21 -0.30 10.84 -17.60
CA THR A 21 0.99 11.48 -17.77
C THR A 21 1.82 11.39 -16.50
N THR A 22 3.14 11.34 -16.63
CA THR A 22 4.09 11.40 -15.52
C THR A 22 4.42 12.84 -15.10
N VAL A 23 3.92 13.84 -15.82
CA VAL A 23 4.16 15.26 -15.54
C VAL A 23 2.94 15.85 -14.82
N PHE A 24 3.02 15.96 -13.52
CA PHE A 24 1.97 16.49 -12.64
C PHE A 24 2.57 17.00 -11.32
N PRO A 25 1.89 17.90 -10.60
CA PRO A 25 2.32 18.31 -9.27
C PRO A 25 2.15 17.17 -8.26
N LEU A 26 3.22 16.85 -7.51
CA LEU A 26 3.23 15.75 -6.53
C LEU A 26 2.31 16.05 -5.35
N PHE A 27 2.55 17.14 -4.64
CA PHE A 27 1.71 17.58 -3.54
C PHE A 27 0.91 18.81 -3.94
N THR A 28 -0.41 18.72 -3.81
CA THR A 28 -1.32 19.85 -4.01
C THR A 28 -1.92 20.28 -2.66
N ARG A 29 -2.66 21.39 -2.66
CA ARG A 29 -3.42 21.79 -1.46
C ARG A 29 -4.58 20.85 -1.12
N LYS A 30 -5.01 20.04 -2.11
CA LYS A 30 -6.11 19.09 -1.95
C LYS A 30 -5.62 17.70 -1.60
N SER A 31 -4.32 17.40 -1.79
CA SER A 31 -3.74 16.10 -1.46
C SER A 31 -3.87 15.83 0.03
N ASN A 32 -4.51 14.72 0.38
CA ASN A 32 -4.77 14.29 1.73
C ASN A 32 -4.67 12.76 1.81
N TYR A 33 -4.54 12.22 3.00
CA TYR A 33 -4.54 10.77 3.21
C TYR A 33 -5.96 10.19 3.01
N THR A 34 -5.99 8.94 2.56
CA THR A 34 -7.21 8.15 2.35
C THR A 34 -7.32 7.00 3.36
N ASP A 35 -8.20 6.05 3.11
CA ASP A 35 -8.28 4.83 3.90
C ASP A 35 -7.02 3.95 3.78
N ASP A 36 -6.24 4.09 2.74
CA ASP A 36 -4.94 3.43 2.56
C ASP A 36 -3.99 3.76 3.71
N THR A 37 -3.82 5.04 3.99
CA THR A 37 -3.01 5.50 5.14
C THR A 37 -3.62 5.09 6.47
N ILE A 38 -4.94 5.27 6.65
CA ILE A 38 -5.61 4.93 7.92
C ILE A 38 -5.40 3.45 8.26
N MET A 39 -5.57 2.57 7.28
CA MET A 39 -5.41 1.12 7.49
C MET A 39 -3.93 0.70 7.57
N THR A 40 -3.03 1.39 6.87
CA THR A 40 -1.58 1.21 7.03
C THR A 40 -1.14 1.53 8.46
N VAL A 41 -1.58 2.65 9.01
CA VAL A 41 -1.29 3.05 10.39
C VAL A 41 -1.95 2.09 11.40
N ALA A 42 -3.18 1.63 11.13
CA ALA A 42 -3.85 0.64 11.98
C ALA A 42 -3.06 -0.69 12.07
N VAL A 43 -2.56 -1.19 10.94
CA VAL A 43 -1.70 -2.40 10.92
C VAL A 43 -0.38 -2.13 11.65
N THR A 44 0.19 -0.95 11.50
CA THR A 44 1.43 -0.55 12.18
C THR A 44 1.26 -0.49 13.70
N ASP A 45 0.17 0.12 14.16
CA ASP A 45 -0.21 0.17 15.59
C ASP A 45 -0.35 -1.25 16.16
N TRP A 46 -1.02 -2.13 15.42
CA TRP A 46 -1.13 -3.54 15.82
C TRP A 46 0.23 -4.25 15.88
N LEU A 47 1.13 -4.00 14.96
CA LEU A 47 2.49 -4.57 14.99
C LEU A 47 3.30 -4.08 16.19
N LEU A 48 3.10 -2.84 16.62
CA LEU A 48 3.77 -2.23 17.77
C LEU A 48 3.27 -2.75 19.11
N TYR A 49 1.96 -2.85 19.26
CA TYR A 49 1.31 -3.06 20.56
C TYR A 49 0.57 -4.41 20.68
N GLY A 50 0.41 -5.11 19.58
CA GLY A 50 -0.31 -6.39 19.57
C GLY A 50 -1.81 -6.27 19.74
N GLY A 51 -2.42 -7.31 20.28
CA GLY A 51 -3.86 -7.37 20.53
C GLY A 51 -4.67 -7.93 19.36
N ASN A 52 -5.96 -7.63 19.33
CA ASN A 52 -6.86 -8.10 18.27
C ASN A 52 -6.88 -7.13 17.11
N LEU A 53 -6.34 -7.54 15.96
CA LEU A 53 -6.24 -6.71 14.75
C LEU A 53 -7.59 -6.17 14.27
N VAL A 54 -8.66 -6.98 14.35
CA VAL A 54 -10.02 -6.54 13.97
C VAL A 54 -10.44 -5.35 14.82
N GLN A 55 -10.20 -5.40 16.14
CA GLN A 55 -10.54 -4.31 17.05
C GLN A 55 -9.71 -3.05 16.78
N VAL A 56 -8.41 -3.22 16.44
CA VAL A 56 -7.54 -2.11 16.05
C VAL A 56 -8.06 -1.45 14.78
N MET A 57 -8.32 -2.23 13.73
CA MET A 57 -8.85 -1.70 12.47
C MET A 57 -10.21 -1.01 12.66
N HIS A 58 -11.09 -1.56 13.50
CA HIS A 58 -12.36 -0.92 13.87
C HIS A 58 -12.15 0.41 14.60
N ARG A 59 -11.19 0.47 15.53
CA ARG A 59 -10.87 1.70 16.25
C ARG A 59 -10.46 2.82 15.27
N TYR A 60 -9.54 2.49 14.34
CA TYR A 60 -9.10 3.44 13.31
C TYR A 60 -10.21 3.79 12.33
N GLY A 61 -10.88 2.82 11.74
CA GLY A 61 -11.93 3.06 10.76
C GLY A 61 -13.12 3.87 11.31
N ARG A 62 -13.51 3.60 12.56
CA ARG A 62 -14.57 4.37 13.25
C ARG A 62 -14.10 5.73 13.76
N GLY A 63 -12.83 5.86 14.08
CA GLY A 63 -12.22 7.16 14.45
C GLY A 63 -12.09 8.10 13.26
N PHE A 64 -12.00 7.56 12.05
CA PHE A 64 -11.91 8.31 10.80
C PHE A 64 -12.98 7.84 9.80
N PRO A 65 -14.28 8.11 10.07
CA PRO A 65 -15.38 7.46 9.34
C PRO A 65 -15.58 7.96 7.90
N CYS A 66 -15.00 9.10 7.54
CA CYS A 66 -15.17 9.73 6.24
C CYS A 66 -13.82 10.19 5.68
N PRO A 67 -12.89 9.26 5.34
CA PRO A 67 -11.64 9.64 4.69
C PRO A 67 -11.91 10.22 3.29
N MET A 68 -10.92 10.87 2.73
CA MET A 68 -10.95 11.22 1.30
C MET A 68 -11.09 9.92 0.49
N GLY A 69 -11.88 9.91 -0.56
CA GLY A 69 -12.20 8.71 -1.34
C GLY A 69 -13.23 7.78 -0.68
N GLY A 70 -13.27 7.72 0.64
CA GLY A 70 -14.15 6.84 1.42
C GLY A 70 -13.56 5.44 1.58
N TYR A 71 -14.21 4.59 2.35
CA TYR A 71 -13.90 3.16 2.40
C TYR A 71 -14.60 2.41 1.28
N GLY A 72 -13.96 1.38 0.74
CA GLY A 72 -14.64 0.45 -0.17
C GLY A 72 -15.94 -0.07 0.47
N ALA A 73 -17.03 -0.16 -0.31
CA ALA A 73 -18.39 -0.37 0.22
C ALA A 73 -18.51 -1.57 1.19
N ARG A 74 -17.90 -2.71 0.86
CA ARG A 74 -17.93 -3.91 1.75
C ARG A 74 -17.09 -3.73 3.00
N PHE A 75 -15.94 -3.06 2.90
CA PHE A 75 -15.10 -2.79 4.06
C PHE A 75 -15.77 -1.78 4.99
N GLY A 76 -16.42 -0.75 4.45
CA GLY A 76 -17.22 0.19 5.23
C GLY A 76 -18.37 -0.49 5.99
N GLN A 77 -19.05 -1.47 5.38
CA GLN A 77 -20.05 -2.29 6.09
C GLN A 77 -19.40 -3.12 7.20
N TRP A 78 -18.27 -3.79 6.91
CA TRP A 78 -17.52 -4.57 7.87
C TRP A 78 -17.08 -3.74 9.09
N LEU A 79 -16.67 -2.49 8.90
CA LEU A 79 -16.36 -1.55 9.99
C LEU A 79 -17.56 -1.22 10.89
N CYS A 80 -18.80 -1.33 10.37
CA CYS A 80 -20.02 -1.07 11.12
C CYS A 80 -20.52 -2.29 11.91
N GLU A 81 -20.07 -3.51 11.58
CA GLU A 81 -20.52 -4.74 12.22
C GLU A 81 -20.04 -4.84 13.66
N THR A 82 -20.87 -5.43 14.55
CA THR A 82 -20.51 -5.66 15.95
C THR A 82 -19.55 -6.85 16.11
N ASN A 83 -19.70 -7.87 15.27
CA ASN A 83 -18.85 -9.05 15.25
C ASN A 83 -18.45 -9.36 13.79
N PRO A 84 -17.57 -8.56 13.20
CA PRO A 84 -17.22 -8.67 11.82
C PRO A 84 -16.49 -9.98 11.53
N GLN A 85 -16.89 -10.61 10.43
CA GLN A 85 -16.25 -11.83 9.93
C GLN A 85 -15.56 -11.53 8.60
N PRO A 86 -14.52 -12.29 8.24
CA PRO A 86 -13.93 -12.21 6.90
C PRO A 86 -15.01 -12.44 5.85
N TYR A 87 -14.98 -11.65 4.78
CA TYR A 87 -16.04 -11.66 3.76
C TYR A 87 -15.56 -12.08 2.37
N ASN A 88 -14.48 -12.85 2.31
CA ASN A 88 -13.91 -13.43 1.10
C ASN A 88 -13.57 -12.39 0.02
N SER A 89 -13.06 -11.22 0.43
CA SER A 89 -12.62 -10.18 -0.50
C SER A 89 -11.31 -10.57 -1.19
N TRP A 90 -11.21 -10.24 -2.47
CA TRP A 90 -9.97 -10.23 -3.26
C TRP A 90 -9.52 -8.81 -3.61
N GLY A 91 -10.12 -7.81 -2.96
CA GLY A 91 -9.81 -6.40 -3.16
C GLY A 91 -8.38 -6.06 -2.77
N ASN A 92 -7.86 -4.97 -3.35
CA ASN A 92 -6.50 -4.47 -3.11
C ASN A 92 -6.29 -3.88 -1.69
N GLY A 93 -7.38 -3.72 -0.93
CA GLY A 93 -7.36 -3.23 0.46
C GLY A 93 -6.52 -4.07 1.44
N SER A 94 -6.21 -5.35 1.14
CA SER A 94 -5.24 -6.13 1.90
C SER A 94 -3.79 -5.77 1.55
N ALA A 95 -3.53 -5.46 0.27
CA ALA A 95 -2.21 -5.14 -0.24
C ALA A 95 -1.78 -3.70 0.10
N MET A 96 -2.70 -2.72 0.06
CA MET A 96 -2.41 -1.33 0.34
C MET A 96 -1.91 -1.10 1.78
N ARG A 97 -2.47 -1.82 2.76
CA ARG A 97 -2.21 -1.61 4.18
C ARG A 97 -1.03 -2.41 4.76
N VAL A 98 -0.38 -3.26 3.94
CA VAL A 98 0.57 -4.27 4.43
C VAL A 98 2.02 -3.77 4.55
N SER A 99 2.31 -2.53 4.12
CA SER A 99 3.68 -2.05 3.94
C SER A 99 4.56 -2.18 5.20
N ALA A 100 4.01 -1.90 6.38
CA ALA A 100 4.73 -2.04 7.66
C ALA A 100 5.18 -3.49 7.94
N VAL A 101 4.39 -4.49 7.50
CA VAL A 101 4.74 -5.91 7.67
C VAL A 101 6.03 -6.26 6.92
N GLY A 102 6.25 -5.70 5.74
CA GLY A 102 7.48 -5.88 4.97
C GLY A 102 8.74 -5.37 5.68
N TRP A 103 8.59 -4.45 6.64
CA TRP A 103 9.67 -3.88 7.46
C TRP A 103 9.90 -4.61 8.79
N ALA A 104 8.86 -5.16 9.40
CA ALA A 104 8.84 -5.54 10.81
C ALA A 104 9.65 -6.80 11.17
N PHE A 105 9.97 -7.70 10.22
CA PHE A 105 10.50 -9.02 10.55
C PHE A 105 11.84 -9.31 9.89
N GLY A 106 12.69 -10.07 10.58
CA GLY A 106 14.01 -10.48 10.11
C GLY A 106 14.00 -11.65 9.11
N SER A 107 12.86 -12.29 8.84
CA SER A 107 12.76 -13.39 7.87
C SER A 107 11.57 -13.22 6.93
N LEU A 108 11.75 -13.66 5.68
CA LEU A 108 10.71 -13.64 4.67
C LEU A 108 9.52 -14.54 5.06
N GLU A 109 9.80 -15.70 5.63
CA GLU A 109 8.75 -16.63 6.09
C GLU A 109 7.80 -15.95 7.10
N LYS A 110 8.36 -15.28 8.13
CA LYS A 110 7.54 -14.56 9.12
C LYS A 110 6.81 -13.38 8.50
N THR A 111 7.44 -12.68 7.56
CA THR A 111 6.81 -11.59 6.80
C THR A 111 5.58 -12.09 6.04
N LEU A 112 5.69 -13.21 5.33
CA LEU A 112 4.58 -13.82 4.59
C LEU A 112 3.46 -14.31 5.51
N GLN A 113 3.81 -14.94 6.63
CA GLN A 113 2.83 -15.38 7.63
C GLN A 113 2.02 -14.21 8.16
N VAL A 114 2.67 -13.12 8.58
CA VAL A 114 1.97 -11.97 9.16
C VAL A 114 1.20 -11.18 8.09
N ALA A 115 1.70 -11.11 6.85
CA ALA A 115 0.94 -10.54 5.74
C ALA A 115 -0.38 -11.28 5.52
N GLU A 116 -0.38 -12.61 5.55
CA GLU A 116 -1.61 -13.42 5.52
C GLU A 116 -2.53 -13.10 6.69
N GLU A 117 -2.00 -13.05 7.93
CA GLU A 117 -2.78 -12.71 9.13
C GLU A 117 -3.47 -11.35 8.97
N THR A 118 -2.79 -10.33 8.42
CA THR A 118 -3.38 -8.99 8.20
C THR A 118 -4.43 -8.95 7.10
N ALA A 119 -4.31 -9.81 6.09
CA ALA A 119 -5.30 -9.93 5.02
C ALA A 119 -6.53 -10.69 5.49
N ALA A 120 -6.32 -11.83 6.17
CA ALA A 120 -7.35 -12.82 6.47
C ALA A 120 -8.50 -12.29 7.35
N VAL A 121 -8.31 -11.21 8.10
CA VAL A 121 -9.38 -10.62 8.94
C VAL A 121 -10.55 -10.05 8.13
N SER A 122 -10.37 -9.78 6.84
CA SER A 122 -11.40 -9.24 5.93
C SER A 122 -11.26 -9.81 4.52
N HIS A 123 -10.04 -9.92 3.99
CA HIS A 123 -9.69 -10.31 2.63
C HIS A 123 -9.14 -11.74 2.59
N ASN A 124 -9.92 -12.69 3.09
CA ASN A 124 -9.52 -14.11 3.21
C ASN A 124 -9.71 -14.93 1.90
N HIS A 125 -10.02 -14.28 0.78
CA HIS A 125 -9.93 -14.92 -0.53
C HIS A 125 -8.46 -15.19 -0.88
N PRO A 126 -8.11 -16.31 -1.55
CA PRO A 126 -6.73 -16.62 -1.92
C PRO A 126 -5.99 -15.46 -2.62
N GLU A 127 -6.67 -14.75 -3.52
CA GLU A 127 -6.09 -13.59 -4.22
C GLU A 127 -5.90 -12.36 -3.31
N GLY A 128 -6.77 -12.16 -2.31
CA GLY A 128 -6.59 -11.10 -1.31
C GLY A 128 -5.38 -11.35 -0.41
N ILE A 129 -5.19 -12.60 0.03
CA ILE A 129 -4.02 -13.04 0.81
C ILE A 129 -2.76 -12.93 -0.05
N LYS A 130 -2.80 -13.46 -1.28
CA LYS A 130 -1.69 -13.42 -2.24
C LYS A 130 -1.20 -11.99 -2.50
N GLY A 131 -2.12 -11.03 -2.68
CA GLY A 131 -1.75 -9.63 -2.90
C GLY A 131 -0.98 -9.04 -1.73
N ALA A 132 -1.47 -9.23 -0.50
CA ALA A 132 -0.79 -8.77 0.70
C ALA A 132 0.59 -9.43 0.88
N GLN A 133 0.68 -10.76 0.70
CA GLN A 133 1.94 -11.49 0.79
C GLN A 133 2.95 -11.03 -0.27
N ALA A 134 2.51 -10.81 -1.52
CA ALA A 134 3.37 -10.35 -2.60
C ALA A 134 3.96 -8.96 -2.29
N VAL A 135 3.13 -8.00 -1.88
CA VAL A 135 3.61 -6.64 -1.54
C VAL A 135 4.57 -6.68 -0.35
N ALA A 136 4.23 -7.39 0.73
CA ALA A 136 5.12 -7.52 1.88
C ALA A 136 6.46 -8.19 1.52
N ALA A 137 6.42 -9.21 0.65
CA ALA A 137 7.62 -9.88 0.16
C ALA A 137 8.52 -8.95 -0.66
N VAL A 138 7.94 -8.15 -1.59
CA VAL A 138 8.71 -7.19 -2.38
C VAL A 138 9.39 -6.16 -1.49
N ILE A 139 8.68 -5.61 -0.49
CA ILE A 139 9.25 -4.66 0.48
C ILE A 139 10.39 -5.32 1.27
N TYR A 140 10.20 -6.55 1.76
CA TYR A 140 11.24 -7.29 2.47
C TYR A 140 12.47 -7.52 1.59
N LEU A 141 12.30 -7.99 0.36
CA LEU A 141 13.39 -8.25 -0.57
C LEU A 141 14.13 -6.96 -0.95
N ALA A 142 13.40 -5.88 -1.18
CA ALA A 142 13.96 -4.56 -1.51
C ALA A 142 14.85 -4.05 -0.38
N ARG A 143 14.35 -3.98 0.86
CA ARG A 143 15.11 -3.49 2.01
C ARG A 143 16.29 -4.39 2.42
N THR A 144 16.25 -5.67 2.04
CA THR A 144 17.35 -6.61 2.27
C THR A 144 18.36 -6.66 1.12
N GLY A 145 18.29 -5.70 0.18
CA GLY A 145 19.27 -5.48 -0.88
C GLY A 145 19.17 -6.42 -2.07
N LYS A 146 18.01 -7.04 -2.32
CA LYS A 146 17.80 -7.81 -3.55
C LYS A 146 17.68 -6.88 -4.76
N SER A 147 18.24 -7.31 -5.89
CA SER A 147 18.09 -6.56 -7.14
C SER A 147 16.65 -6.62 -7.66
N LYS A 148 16.27 -5.67 -8.49
CA LYS A 148 14.96 -5.65 -9.18
C LYS A 148 14.72 -6.94 -9.97
N GLN A 149 15.76 -7.48 -10.63
CA GLN A 149 15.66 -8.74 -11.35
C GLN A 149 15.32 -9.91 -10.41
N ALA A 150 15.99 -10.02 -9.27
CA ALA A 150 15.69 -11.06 -8.29
C ALA A 150 14.29 -10.92 -7.66
N ILE A 151 13.83 -9.68 -7.46
CA ILE A 151 12.47 -9.40 -6.99
C ILE A 151 11.44 -9.83 -8.04
N ARG A 152 11.65 -9.48 -9.32
CA ARG A 152 10.78 -9.90 -10.44
C ARG A 152 10.66 -11.42 -10.49
N GLU A 153 11.79 -12.12 -10.55
CA GLU A 153 11.84 -13.59 -10.62
C GLU A 153 11.12 -14.24 -9.44
N TYR A 154 11.32 -13.71 -8.24
CA TYR A 154 10.63 -14.22 -7.04
C TYR A 154 9.11 -14.06 -7.14
N ILE A 155 8.61 -12.90 -7.58
CA ILE A 155 7.17 -12.64 -7.70
C ILE A 155 6.53 -13.47 -8.80
N GLU A 156 7.17 -13.58 -9.97
CA GLU A 156 6.67 -14.39 -11.10
C GLU A 156 6.63 -15.88 -10.74
N THR A 157 7.65 -16.40 -10.05
CA THR A 157 7.72 -17.83 -9.72
C THR A 157 6.91 -18.24 -8.51
N THR A 158 6.82 -17.37 -7.48
CA THR A 158 6.16 -17.70 -6.21
C THR A 158 4.68 -17.34 -6.22
N PHE A 159 4.34 -16.16 -6.75
CA PHE A 159 2.98 -15.64 -6.75
C PHE A 159 2.29 -15.77 -8.12
N LEU A 160 3.01 -16.15 -9.15
CA LEU A 160 2.50 -16.35 -10.51
C LEU A 160 1.81 -15.08 -11.05
N TYR A 161 2.31 -13.90 -10.67
CA TYR A 161 1.92 -12.66 -11.32
C TYR A 161 2.68 -12.50 -12.63
N ASP A 162 1.96 -12.16 -13.70
CA ASP A 162 2.58 -11.75 -14.95
C ASP A 162 3.10 -10.31 -14.79
N LEU A 163 4.40 -10.10 -14.96
CA LEU A 163 5.04 -8.80 -14.94
C LEU A 163 5.64 -8.44 -16.32
N ASN A 164 5.26 -9.17 -17.40
CA ASN A 164 5.78 -8.99 -18.75
C ASN A 164 5.00 -7.91 -19.53
N PHE A 165 4.88 -6.74 -18.96
CA PHE A 165 4.35 -5.55 -19.60
C PHE A 165 5.07 -4.31 -19.06
N SER A 166 4.91 -3.17 -19.70
CA SER A 166 5.42 -1.89 -19.25
C SER A 166 4.29 -0.93 -18.88
N CYS A 167 4.63 0.06 -18.03
CA CYS A 167 3.70 1.14 -17.71
C CYS A 167 3.21 1.86 -18.97
N ASP A 168 4.10 2.08 -19.94
CA ASP A 168 3.76 2.77 -21.19
C ASP A 168 2.78 1.99 -22.05
N GLU A 169 2.92 0.65 -22.11
CA GLU A 169 2.00 -0.23 -22.86
C GLU A 169 0.59 -0.23 -22.27
N ILE A 170 0.46 -0.31 -20.94
CA ILE A 170 -0.87 -0.43 -20.31
C ILE A 170 -1.53 0.92 -20.03
N ARG A 171 -0.75 2.01 -19.92
CA ARG A 171 -1.25 3.35 -19.52
C ARG A 171 -2.47 3.83 -20.31
N PRO A 172 -2.54 3.68 -21.65
CA PRO A 172 -3.69 4.19 -22.41
C PRO A 172 -5.02 3.54 -22.00
N ASP A 173 -5.00 2.25 -21.70
CA ASP A 173 -6.22 1.43 -21.55
C ASP A 173 -6.48 1.01 -20.09
N TYR A 174 -5.49 1.14 -19.19
CA TYR A 174 -5.68 0.79 -17.79
C TYR A 174 -6.73 1.70 -17.14
N CYS A 175 -7.65 1.10 -16.41
CA CYS A 175 -8.74 1.79 -15.75
C CYS A 175 -8.90 1.26 -14.30
N PHE A 176 -9.83 1.87 -13.55
CA PHE A 176 -10.08 1.53 -12.16
C PHE A 176 -10.32 0.03 -11.97
N ASN A 177 -9.47 -0.61 -11.17
CA ASN A 177 -9.56 -2.02 -10.83
C ASN A 177 -9.27 -2.21 -9.34
N PRO A 178 -10.30 -2.50 -8.50
CA PRO A 178 -10.11 -2.62 -7.06
C PRO A 178 -9.61 -4.00 -6.61
N SER A 179 -9.21 -4.88 -7.53
CA SER A 179 -8.75 -6.22 -7.19
C SER A 179 -7.23 -6.28 -6.97
N CYS A 180 -6.76 -7.20 -6.13
CA CYS A 180 -5.32 -7.47 -6.00
C CYS A 180 -4.69 -7.86 -7.34
N GLN A 181 -5.40 -8.64 -8.17
CA GLN A 181 -4.89 -9.12 -9.46
C GLN A 181 -4.68 -7.99 -10.48
N GLY A 182 -5.45 -6.92 -10.38
CA GLY A 182 -5.36 -5.79 -11.31
C GLY A 182 -4.77 -4.53 -10.70
N THR A 183 -4.13 -4.63 -9.53
CA THR A 183 -3.44 -3.51 -8.86
C THR A 183 -2.00 -3.87 -8.50
N VAL A 184 -1.80 -5.07 -7.92
CA VAL A 184 -0.48 -5.44 -7.36
C VAL A 184 0.59 -5.61 -8.44
N PRO A 185 0.36 -6.35 -9.55
CA PRO A 185 1.36 -6.47 -10.61
C PRO A 185 1.70 -5.12 -11.25
N GLU A 186 0.72 -4.25 -11.48
CA GLU A 186 0.90 -2.91 -12.04
C GLU A 186 1.76 -2.01 -11.12
N ALA A 187 1.47 -2.04 -9.82
CA ALA A 187 2.26 -1.32 -8.83
C ALA A 187 3.71 -1.83 -8.74
N ILE A 188 3.91 -3.15 -8.82
CA ILE A 188 5.24 -3.75 -8.85
C ILE A 188 5.98 -3.36 -10.13
N VAL A 189 5.33 -3.38 -11.31
CA VAL A 189 5.96 -2.98 -12.58
C VAL A 189 6.34 -1.50 -12.54
N ALA A 190 5.50 -0.61 -12.01
CA ALA A 190 5.83 0.80 -11.84
C ALA A 190 7.11 0.99 -10.99
N PHE A 191 7.29 0.20 -9.92
CA PHE A 191 8.54 0.17 -9.18
C PHE A 191 9.71 -0.39 -10.01
N LEU A 192 9.51 -1.50 -10.71
CA LEU A 192 10.59 -2.15 -11.47
C LEU A 192 11.13 -1.25 -12.58
N GLU A 193 10.31 -0.42 -13.21
CA GLU A 193 10.72 0.53 -14.26
C GLU A 193 11.30 1.84 -13.72
N SER A 194 11.02 2.18 -12.46
CA SER A 194 11.47 3.45 -11.88
C SER A 194 13.00 3.50 -11.70
N THR A 195 13.55 4.71 -11.60
CA THR A 195 14.98 4.96 -11.33
C THR A 195 15.24 5.52 -9.94
N ASP A 196 14.21 6.02 -9.28
CA ASP A 196 14.23 6.62 -7.96
C ASP A 196 12.81 6.61 -7.34
N PHE A 197 12.69 7.11 -6.11
CA PHE A 197 11.41 7.15 -5.41
C PHE A 197 10.35 7.99 -6.12
N GLU A 198 10.73 9.18 -6.63
CA GLU A 198 9.78 10.08 -7.31
C GLU A 198 9.27 9.47 -8.61
N THR A 199 10.17 8.91 -9.42
CA THR A 199 9.78 8.27 -10.69
C THR A 199 8.85 7.08 -10.46
N ALA A 200 9.03 6.32 -9.36
CA ALA A 200 8.13 5.23 -8.99
C ALA A 200 6.69 5.73 -8.75
N ILE A 201 6.54 6.79 -7.94
CA ILE A 201 5.24 7.42 -7.68
C ILE A 201 4.61 7.96 -8.97
N ARG A 202 5.42 8.65 -9.82
CA ARG A 202 4.93 9.21 -11.07
C ARG A 202 4.45 8.14 -12.05
N LEU A 203 5.17 7.04 -12.16
CA LEU A 203 4.77 5.90 -13.00
C LEU A 203 3.45 5.30 -12.50
N ALA A 204 3.32 4.98 -11.21
CA ALA A 204 2.11 4.42 -10.65
C ALA A 204 0.88 5.31 -10.90
N ILE A 205 0.94 6.59 -10.55
CA ILE A 205 -0.17 7.53 -10.73
C ILE A 205 -0.50 7.75 -12.21
N SER A 206 0.50 7.73 -13.10
CA SER A 206 0.29 7.92 -14.53
C SER A 206 -0.52 6.80 -15.19
N LEU A 207 -0.66 5.65 -14.55
CA LEU A 207 -1.55 4.59 -15.02
C LEU A 207 -3.03 4.98 -14.91
N GLY A 208 -3.36 5.89 -13.99
CA GLY A 208 -4.74 6.21 -13.65
C GLY A 208 -5.37 5.08 -12.83
N GLY A 209 -6.69 4.92 -12.93
CA GLY A 209 -7.41 3.92 -12.15
C GLY A 209 -7.45 4.27 -10.66
N ASP A 210 -7.16 3.30 -9.81
CA ASP A 210 -7.05 3.39 -8.35
C ASP A 210 -5.67 3.98 -7.98
N SER A 211 -5.52 5.29 -8.24
CA SER A 211 -4.20 5.94 -8.29
C SER A 211 -3.53 6.06 -6.93
N ASP A 212 -4.29 6.25 -5.86
CA ASP A 212 -3.81 6.31 -4.49
C ASP A 212 -3.31 4.93 -4.03
N THR A 213 -4.10 3.87 -4.26
CA THR A 213 -3.68 2.50 -3.93
C THR A 213 -2.49 2.03 -4.77
N LEU A 214 -2.47 2.29 -6.09
CA LEU A 214 -1.29 1.99 -6.92
C LEU A 214 -0.05 2.69 -6.38
N ALA A 215 -0.14 3.98 -6.09
CA ALA A 215 0.98 4.76 -5.59
C ALA A 215 1.33 4.41 -4.13
N CYS A 216 0.36 4.03 -3.29
CA CYS A 216 0.59 3.53 -1.95
C CYS A 216 1.46 2.26 -1.97
N ILE A 217 1.07 1.26 -2.75
CA ILE A 217 1.83 0.01 -2.88
C ILE A 217 3.21 0.29 -3.46
N THR A 218 3.28 1.00 -4.58
CA THR A 218 4.55 1.34 -5.27
C THR A 218 5.47 2.15 -4.36
N GLY A 219 4.94 3.14 -3.65
CA GLY A 219 5.71 3.99 -2.74
C GLY A 219 6.29 3.22 -1.55
N GLY A 220 5.53 2.28 -0.99
CA GLY A 220 6.02 1.40 0.07
C GLY A 220 7.21 0.54 -0.38
N ILE A 221 7.18 0.05 -1.62
CA ILE A 221 8.27 -0.72 -2.23
C ILE A 221 9.46 0.20 -2.57
N ALA A 222 9.20 1.35 -3.19
CA ALA A 222 10.23 2.29 -3.61
C ALA A 222 11.02 2.85 -2.42
N GLU A 223 10.36 3.16 -1.30
CA GLU A 223 11.03 3.54 -0.06
C GLU A 223 11.98 2.46 0.43
N ALA A 224 11.56 1.20 0.38
CA ALA A 224 12.38 0.08 0.83
C ALA A 224 13.61 -0.14 -0.03
N PHE A 225 13.55 0.21 -1.31
CA PHE A 225 14.63 0.00 -2.28
C PHE A 225 15.56 1.21 -2.41
N TYR A 226 15.01 2.43 -2.51
CA TYR A 226 15.78 3.66 -2.77
C TYR A 226 16.00 4.51 -1.53
N GLY A 227 15.22 4.29 -0.47
CA GLY A 227 15.05 5.24 0.60
C GLY A 227 14.14 6.42 0.20
N MET A 228 14.02 7.37 1.12
CA MET A 228 13.23 8.60 0.93
C MET A 228 13.98 9.78 1.53
N SER A 229 13.97 10.94 0.88
CA SER A 229 14.60 12.15 1.41
C SER A 229 13.83 12.70 2.62
N GLU A 230 14.52 13.44 3.48
CA GLU A 230 13.89 14.08 4.64
C GLU A 230 12.82 15.10 4.26
N ASP A 231 13.00 15.84 3.15
CA ASP A 231 12.01 16.80 2.67
C ASP A 231 10.67 16.12 2.34
N TRP A 232 10.71 14.93 1.74
CA TRP A 232 9.52 14.14 1.48
C TRP A 232 8.86 13.66 2.76
N LYS A 233 9.64 13.17 3.72
CA LYS A 233 9.12 12.72 5.02
C LYS A 233 8.41 13.85 5.77
N ILE A 234 9.05 15.02 5.85
CA ILE A 234 8.48 16.22 6.47
C ILE A 234 7.15 16.60 5.79
N GLU A 235 7.12 16.60 4.45
CA GLU A 235 5.91 16.97 3.70
C GLU A 235 4.75 15.99 3.92
N VAL A 236 5.05 14.69 4.07
CA VAL A 236 4.07 13.65 4.39
C VAL A 236 3.57 13.81 5.83
N LEU A 237 4.49 13.84 6.80
CA LEU A 237 4.14 13.86 8.23
C LEU A 237 3.30 15.08 8.61
N ARG A 238 3.57 16.27 8.03
CA ARG A 238 2.78 17.47 8.32
C ARG A 238 1.32 17.40 7.86
N ARG A 239 0.94 16.41 7.02
CA ARG A 239 -0.42 16.19 6.53
C ARG A 239 -1.20 15.17 7.37
N LEU A 240 -0.52 14.51 8.30
CA LEU A 240 -1.10 13.49 9.16
C LEU A 240 -1.59 14.07 10.48
N PRO A 241 -2.62 13.47 11.09
CA PRO A 241 -2.95 13.69 12.48
C PRO A 241 -1.76 13.32 13.40
N GLU A 242 -1.58 14.04 14.50
CA GLU A 242 -0.50 13.81 15.47
C GLU A 242 -0.43 12.35 15.93
N ALA A 243 -1.57 11.72 16.21
CA ALA A 243 -1.63 10.31 16.61
C ALA A 243 -1.10 9.33 15.53
N PHE A 244 -1.17 9.69 14.24
CA PHE A 244 -0.58 8.88 13.17
C PHE A 244 0.93 9.09 13.10
N VAL A 245 1.38 10.34 13.29
CA VAL A 245 2.81 10.68 13.35
C VAL A 245 3.50 9.90 14.46
N GLU A 246 2.91 9.88 15.67
CA GLU A 246 3.43 9.12 16.81
C GLU A 246 3.62 7.63 16.49
N VAL A 247 2.62 6.98 15.89
CA VAL A 247 2.70 5.56 15.50
C VAL A 247 3.78 5.33 14.45
N VAL A 248 3.86 6.22 13.46
CA VAL A 248 4.87 6.13 12.38
C VAL A 248 6.28 6.28 12.94
N GLU A 249 6.53 7.30 13.76
CA GLU A 249 7.85 7.57 14.35
C GLU A 249 8.28 6.45 15.29
N GLU A 250 7.39 5.98 16.17
CA GLU A 250 7.68 4.87 17.07
C GLU A 250 8.01 3.58 16.32
N PHE A 251 7.33 3.32 15.20
CA PHE A 251 7.64 2.16 14.37
C PHE A 251 9.08 2.20 13.86
N TYR A 252 9.52 3.33 13.30
CA TYR A 252 10.90 3.48 12.81
C TYR A 252 11.98 3.49 13.90
N GLN A 253 11.61 3.74 15.13
CA GLN A 253 12.54 3.60 16.27
C GLN A 253 12.75 2.15 16.69
N LYS A 254 11.83 1.24 16.34
CA LYS A 254 11.85 -0.17 16.79
C LYS A 254 12.35 -1.17 15.73
N ILE A 255 12.44 -0.78 14.45
CA ILE A 255 12.89 -1.65 13.37
C ILE A 255 14.35 -1.47 12.99
#